data_e88ccf066ae70c7e9d8c6088c4cb359a
#
_entry.id   e88ccf066ae70c7e9d8c6088c4cb359a
#
_cell.length_a   1.000
_cell.length_b   1.000
_cell.length_c   1.000
_cell.angle_alpha   90.00
_cell.angle_beta   90.00
_cell.angle_gamma   90.00
#
_symmetry.space_group_name_H-M   'P 1'
#
loop_
_entity.id
_entity.type
_entity.pdbx_description
1 polymer ?
#
loop_
_entity_poly.entity_id
_entity_poly.type
_entity_poly.pdbx_seq_one_letter_code
_entity_poly.pdbx_strand_id
1 'polypeptide(L)'
;MSRSSPLFSDSGKVPFFSSLRTKYAISYLLIFGIILILLNTYPLLASQDLLFGSKRDALKSQAAVISSALMELESLSPEQVERVMNMLDSTGLSRILVTDPYGLILYDSLKLPQTEASLHPSDFPIYRYALIQEIVQALHGQDVFFSQFKDNIFSSCAATPIVYRGMTIGALYLYEEDATQGALLINLQKNLKMISVVAAAIAILISTLISRLLTTRVSALLKAFRIVGEGEYGHRLQPTGNDELAHLAMEFNHLTDHLQNTEEVRRRFVSDASHELKTPLASICLLTDSILQTKDMDQETLHEFVGDIGKEAERLTRITEHLLTLSRLDSLPMGQTQPVDLSEVLEQTLTILIPLANTQRISIYTSCKPGCIVRATRDELHQIFFNLIENAIKYNLTDGSVSIHIFPENDQVILEVADSGLGIPESDMPKIFNRFYRVDKARSRAAGGTGLGLSIVRDTVRRHNGWVTVRPNAPSGCVFTVGFPLCTDFIQEESVHET
;
A
#
# COMPACT_ATOMS: atom_id res chain seq x y z
N MET A 1 28.71 18.41 -15.80
CA MET A 1 29.16 17.18 -15.11
C MET A 1 28.20 16.92 -13.95
N SER A 2 27.14 16.18 -14.22
CA SER A 2 26.12 15.78 -13.23
C SER A 2 26.25 14.27 -13.07
N ARG A 3 26.61 13.83 -11.86
CA ARG A 3 26.71 12.42 -11.48
C ARG A 3 25.32 11.82 -11.45
N SER A 4 24.94 11.08 -12.48
CA SER A 4 23.85 10.12 -12.44
C SER A 4 24.26 8.95 -11.54
N SER A 5 23.64 8.85 -10.37
CA SER A 5 23.71 7.67 -9.51
C SER A 5 23.10 6.47 -10.24
N PRO A 6 23.79 5.33 -10.35
CA PRO A 6 23.20 4.12 -10.93
C PRO A 6 22.34 3.43 -9.86
N LEU A 7 21.04 3.74 -9.82
CA LEU A 7 20.08 3.10 -8.92
C LEU A 7 19.50 1.78 -9.46
N PHE A 8 19.94 1.31 -10.65
CA PHE A 8 19.51 0.02 -11.20
C PHE A 8 20.72 -0.70 -11.79
N SER A 9 21.39 -1.50 -10.97
CA SER A 9 22.34 -2.50 -11.47
C SER A 9 21.57 -3.62 -12.15
N ASP A 10 22.06 -4.00 -13.30
CA ASP A 10 21.55 -4.97 -14.26
C ASP A 10 21.73 -6.43 -13.77
N SER A 11 21.06 -6.79 -12.70
CA SER A 11 20.81 -8.20 -12.33
C SER A 11 19.53 -8.32 -11.53
N GLY A 12 18.41 -8.34 -12.24
CA GLY A 12 17.07 -8.44 -11.68
C GLY A 12 16.72 -9.76 -10.95
N LYS A 13 17.72 -10.47 -10.41
CA LYS A 13 17.51 -11.61 -9.51
C LYS A 13 17.69 -11.15 -8.08
N VAL A 14 16.57 -10.82 -7.43
CA VAL A 14 16.53 -10.63 -5.97
C VAL A 14 17.14 -11.89 -5.34
N PRO A 15 18.15 -11.78 -4.43
CA PRO A 15 18.72 -12.93 -3.74
C PRO A 15 17.63 -13.79 -3.12
N PHE A 16 17.77 -15.11 -3.15
CA PHE A 16 16.76 -16.05 -2.72
C PHE A 16 16.16 -15.70 -1.34
N PHE A 17 16.99 -15.32 -0.36
CA PHE A 17 16.56 -14.93 0.98
C PHE A 17 15.94 -13.52 1.06
N SER A 18 16.17 -12.65 0.09
CA SER A 18 15.58 -11.30 0.02
C SER A 18 14.26 -11.27 -0.74
N SER A 19 13.92 -12.35 -1.42
CA SER A 19 12.67 -12.48 -2.15
C SER A 19 11.48 -12.41 -1.21
N LEU A 20 10.47 -11.62 -1.57
CA LEU A 20 9.20 -11.52 -0.86
C LEU A 20 8.58 -12.92 -0.64
N ARG A 21 8.70 -13.79 -1.65
CA ARG A 21 8.27 -15.18 -1.62
C ARG A 21 8.89 -15.95 -0.47
N THR A 22 10.21 -15.86 -0.33
CA THR A 22 10.94 -16.61 0.72
C THR A 22 10.64 -16.04 2.10
N LYS A 23 10.54 -14.72 2.23
CA LYS A 23 10.21 -14.06 3.51
C LYS A 23 8.83 -14.47 4.02
N TYR A 24 7.79 -14.43 3.18
CA TYR A 24 6.45 -14.88 3.59
C TYR A 24 6.41 -16.38 3.90
N ALA A 25 7.04 -17.22 3.07
CA ALA A 25 7.10 -18.65 3.34
C ALA A 25 7.78 -18.97 4.67
N ILE A 26 8.91 -18.35 4.97
CA ILE A 26 9.63 -18.53 6.24
C ILE A 26 8.80 -18.01 7.42
N SER A 27 8.16 -16.85 7.30
CA SER A 27 7.32 -16.29 8.36
C SER A 27 6.17 -17.22 8.74
N TYR A 28 5.45 -17.74 7.76
CA TYR A 28 4.36 -18.71 8.01
C TYR A 28 4.88 -20.00 8.60
N LEU A 29 6.00 -20.55 8.10
CA LEU A 29 6.60 -21.76 8.63
C LEU A 29 7.10 -21.58 10.06
N LEU A 30 7.62 -20.41 10.42
CA LEU A 30 8.08 -20.10 11.77
C LEU A 30 6.91 -20.07 12.75
N ILE A 31 5.84 -19.37 12.42
CA ILE A 31 4.62 -19.30 13.25
C ILE A 31 4.05 -20.72 13.45
N PHE A 32 3.96 -21.49 12.37
CA PHE A 32 3.42 -22.83 12.41
C PHE A 32 4.33 -23.78 13.22
N GLY A 33 5.66 -23.62 13.12
CA GLY A 33 6.63 -24.36 13.93
C GLY A 33 6.44 -24.13 15.42
N ILE A 34 6.21 -22.90 15.85
CA ILE A 34 5.91 -22.57 17.26
C ILE A 34 4.63 -23.28 17.72
N ILE A 35 3.57 -23.23 16.90
CA ILE A 35 2.29 -23.90 17.22
C ILE A 35 2.49 -25.41 17.34
N LEU A 36 3.28 -26.03 16.45
CA LEU A 36 3.58 -27.48 16.53
C LEU A 36 4.38 -27.87 17.77
N ILE A 37 5.35 -27.04 18.17
CA ILE A 37 6.09 -27.28 19.42
C ILE A 37 5.13 -27.24 20.61
N LEU A 38 4.27 -26.22 20.68
CA LEU A 38 3.26 -26.09 21.75
C LEU A 38 2.29 -27.28 21.77
N LEU A 39 1.82 -27.72 20.60
CA LEU A 39 0.91 -28.86 20.46
C LEU A 39 1.55 -30.17 20.93
N ASN A 40 2.86 -30.32 20.74
CA ASN A 40 3.57 -31.55 21.15
C ASN A 40 4.02 -31.55 22.62
N THR A 41 4.22 -30.36 23.22
CA THR A 41 4.75 -30.26 24.59
C THR A 41 3.63 -30.12 25.63
N TYR A 42 2.73 -29.17 25.43
CA TYR A 42 1.72 -28.81 26.43
C TYR A 42 0.74 -29.96 26.78
N PRO A 43 0.10 -30.64 25.80
CA PRO A 43 -0.82 -31.72 26.12
C PRO A 43 -0.15 -32.91 26.83
N LEU A 44 1.12 -33.16 26.50
CA LEU A 44 1.88 -34.24 27.13
C LEU A 44 2.17 -33.94 28.61
N LEU A 45 2.67 -32.72 28.90
CA LEU A 45 2.91 -32.26 30.26
C LEU A 45 1.62 -32.23 31.09
N ALA A 46 0.56 -31.65 30.53
CA ALA A 46 -0.74 -31.58 31.20
C ALA A 46 -1.33 -32.98 31.49
N SER A 47 -1.16 -33.94 30.57
CA SER A 47 -1.60 -35.33 30.80
C SER A 47 -0.76 -36.02 31.85
N GLN A 48 0.54 -35.80 31.90
CA GLN A 48 1.41 -36.33 32.98
C GLN A 48 1.01 -35.77 34.35
N ASP A 49 0.82 -34.45 34.47
CA ASP A 49 0.44 -33.80 35.71
C ASP A 49 -0.92 -34.30 36.23
N LEU A 50 -1.90 -34.50 35.34
CA LEU A 50 -3.19 -35.08 35.68
C LEU A 50 -3.08 -36.50 36.19
N LEU A 51 -2.27 -37.33 35.51
CA LEU A 51 -2.05 -38.71 35.90
C LEU A 51 -1.30 -38.81 37.26
N PHE A 52 -0.28 -37.97 37.45
CA PHE A 52 0.44 -37.88 38.73
C PHE A 52 -0.49 -37.49 39.89
N GLY A 53 -1.34 -36.44 39.66
CA GLY A 53 -2.32 -36.02 40.65
C GLY A 53 -3.32 -37.12 41.00
N SER A 54 -3.92 -37.74 39.99
CA SER A 54 -4.88 -38.85 40.18
C SER A 54 -4.29 -40.05 40.93
N LYS A 55 -3.07 -40.45 40.55
CA LYS A 55 -2.38 -41.59 41.22
C LYS A 55 -2.00 -41.26 42.66
N ARG A 56 -1.51 -40.03 42.90
CA ARG A 56 -1.22 -39.57 44.27
C ARG A 56 -2.45 -39.65 45.16
N ASP A 57 -3.60 -39.14 44.67
CA ASP A 57 -4.83 -39.10 45.45
C ASP A 57 -5.41 -40.53 45.69
N ALA A 58 -5.28 -41.42 44.70
CA ALA A 58 -5.66 -42.83 44.84
C ALA A 58 -4.79 -43.55 45.87
N LEU A 59 -3.45 -43.42 45.78
CA LEU A 59 -2.53 -44.06 46.76
C LEU A 59 -2.71 -43.49 48.17
N LYS A 60 -2.96 -42.15 48.30
CA LYS A 60 -3.30 -41.55 49.60
C LYS A 60 -4.53 -42.20 50.22
N SER A 61 -5.59 -42.32 49.40
CA SER A 61 -6.83 -42.94 49.89
C SER A 61 -6.62 -44.38 50.30
N GLN A 62 -5.89 -45.19 49.51
CA GLN A 62 -5.57 -46.59 49.87
C GLN A 62 -4.68 -46.67 51.11
N ALA A 63 -3.65 -45.80 51.19
CA ALA A 63 -2.77 -45.72 52.33
C ALA A 63 -3.54 -45.40 53.64
N ALA A 64 -4.48 -44.45 53.56
CA ALA A 64 -5.31 -44.05 54.67
C ALA A 64 -6.21 -45.21 55.16
N VAL A 65 -6.82 -45.96 54.22
CA VAL A 65 -7.65 -47.13 54.58
C VAL A 65 -6.83 -48.21 55.26
N ILE A 66 -5.70 -48.60 54.69
CA ILE A 66 -4.83 -49.63 55.22
C ILE A 66 -4.22 -49.20 56.57
N SER A 67 -3.73 -47.93 56.61
CA SER A 67 -3.16 -47.41 57.87
C SER A 67 -4.20 -47.32 58.98
N SER A 68 -5.45 -46.92 58.69
CA SER A 68 -6.52 -46.91 59.68
C SER A 68 -6.81 -48.35 60.27
N ALA A 69 -6.83 -49.33 59.38
CA ALA A 69 -7.04 -50.71 59.83
C ALA A 69 -5.88 -51.26 60.70
N LEU A 70 -4.65 -50.83 60.43
CA LEU A 70 -3.47 -51.21 61.21
C LEU A 70 -3.35 -50.39 62.51
N MET A 71 -3.91 -49.21 62.62
CA MET A 71 -3.95 -48.39 63.83
C MET A 71 -4.83 -48.98 64.93
N GLU A 72 -5.74 -49.85 64.62
CA GLU A 72 -6.56 -50.58 65.63
C GLU A 72 -5.76 -51.64 66.44
N LEU A 73 -4.56 -51.95 65.98
CA LEU A 73 -3.68 -52.90 66.63
C LEU A 73 -2.79 -52.20 67.68
N GLU A 74 -2.79 -52.63 68.92
CA GLU A 74 -1.94 -52.07 70.00
C GLU A 74 -0.44 -52.30 69.77
N SER A 75 -0.08 -53.37 69.05
CA SER A 75 1.29 -53.66 68.61
C SER A 75 1.26 -54.37 67.25
N LEU A 76 2.24 -54.07 66.38
CA LEU A 76 2.36 -54.72 65.09
C LEU A 76 3.14 -56.01 65.23
N SER A 77 2.46 -57.16 65.07
CA SER A 77 3.11 -58.44 64.91
C SER A 77 2.89 -59.02 63.52
N PRO A 78 3.81 -59.80 62.96
CA PRO A 78 3.67 -60.29 61.59
C PRO A 78 2.34 -61.05 61.37
N GLU A 79 1.89 -61.82 62.30
CA GLU A 79 0.63 -62.56 62.21
C GLU A 79 -0.63 -61.71 62.24
N GLN A 80 -0.60 -60.59 62.98
CA GLN A 80 -1.70 -59.62 63.05
C GLN A 80 -1.78 -58.77 61.77
N VAL A 81 -0.62 -58.32 61.31
CA VAL A 81 -0.54 -57.56 60.08
C VAL A 81 -0.98 -58.42 58.87
N GLU A 82 -0.55 -59.66 58.79
CA GLU A 82 -0.96 -60.58 57.72
C GLU A 82 -2.49 -60.81 57.72
N ARG A 83 -3.11 -60.95 58.91
CA ARG A 83 -4.57 -61.05 59.01
C ARG A 83 -5.30 -59.84 58.51
N VAL A 84 -4.87 -58.65 58.88
CA VAL A 84 -5.47 -57.41 58.42
C VAL A 84 -5.30 -57.24 56.89
N MET A 85 -4.11 -57.51 56.39
CA MET A 85 -3.81 -57.41 54.95
C MET A 85 -4.61 -58.42 54.11
N ASN A 86 -4.87 -59.65 54.66
CA ASN A 86 -5.71 -60.62 53.97
C ASN A 86 -7.21 -60.27 53.95
N MET A 87 -7.67 -59.39 54.85
CA MET A 87 -9.06 -58.86 54.85
C MET A 87 -9.26 -57.68 53.94
N LEU A 88 -8.19 -56.95 53.59
CA LEU A 88 -8.23 -55.78 52.75
C LEU A 88 -8.03 -56.16 51.28
N ASP A 89 -8.88 -55.66 50.45
CA ASP A 89 -8.73 -55.80 48.99
C ASP A 89 -7.61 -54.85 48.51
N SER A 90 -6.44 -55.43 48.22
CA SER A 90 -5.24 -54.75 47.77
C SER A 90 -5.07 -54.86 46.26
N THR A 91 -6.14 -55.00 45.51
CA THR A 91 -6.12 -55.08 44.05
C THR A 91 -5.52 -53.85 43.46
N GLY A 92 -4.53 -54.03 42.56
CA GLY A 92 -3.88 -52.92 41.80
C GLY A 92 -2.52 -52.51 42.37
N LEU A 93 -2.12 -52.88 43.57
CA LEU A 93 -0.81 -52.58 44.13
C LEU A 93 0.22 -53.62 43.73
N SER A 94 1.37 -53.20 43.24
CA SER A 94 2.47 -54.08 42.87
C SER A 94 3.25 -54.62 44.10
N ARG A 95 3.34 -53.81 45.16
CA ARG A 95 3.98 -54.21 46.41
C ARG A 95 3.44 -53.43 47.59
N ILE A 96 3.25 -54.13 48.70
CA ILE A 96 2.89 -53.56 50.00
C ILE A 96 3.93 -54.02 51.02
N LEU A 97 4.53 -53.03 51.72
CA LEU A 97 5.41 -53.34 52.87
C LEU A 97 4.84 -52.68 54.12
N VAL A 98 4.88 -53.44 55.22
CA VAL A 98 4.59 -52.92 56.55
C VAL A 98 5.81 -53.16 57.41
N THR A 99 6.27 -52.11 58.12
CA THR A 99 7.45 -52.21 59.00
C THR A 99 7.10 -51.92 60.44
N ASP A 100 7.95 -52.38 61.37
CA ASP A 100 7.96 -51.90 62.71
C ASP A 100 8.60 -50.52 62.90
N PRO A 101 8.67 -49.92 64.11
CA PRO A 101 9.27 -48.59 64.33
C PRO A 101 10.77 -48.55 64.05
N TYR A 102 11.44 -49.65 63.92
CA TYR A 102 12.89 -49.76 63.63
C TYR A 102 13.15 -50.07 62.16
N GLY A 103 12.10 -50.17 61.33
CA GLY A 103 12.21 -50.46 59.90
C GLY A 103 12.32 -51.97 59.57
N LEU A 104 12.07 -52.84 60.53
CA LEU A 104 12.01 -54.29 60.32
C LEU A 104 10.72 -54.61 59.51
N ILE A 105 10.84 -55.34 58.43
CA ILE A 105 9.71 -55.70 57.57
C ILE A 105 8.88 -56.78 58.27
N LEU A 106 7.63 -56.42 58.59
CA LEU A 106 6.64 -57.33 59.22
C LEU A 106 5.78 -57.99 58.13
N TYR A 107 5.54 -57.32 57.01
CA TYR A 107 4.75 -57.84 55.89
C TYR A 107 5.33 -57.35 54.55
N ASP A 108 5.43 -58.29 53.61
CA ASP A 108 5.78 -58.01 52.22
C ASP A 108 4.85 -58.78 51.28
N SER A 109 4.03 -58.09 50.48
CA SER A 109 3.10 -58.72 49.54
C SER A 109 3.82 -59.56 48.45
N LEU A 110 5.06 -59.19 48.12
CA LEU A 110 5.94 -60.01 47.30
C LEU A 110 6.59 -61.08 48.23
N LYS A 111 5.89 -62.18 48.45
CA LYS A 111 6.49 -63.37 49.09
C LYS A 111 7.63 -63.84 48.19
N LEU A 112 8.87 -63.35 48.46
CA LEU A 112 10.03 -63.94 47.82
C LEU A 112 10.06 -65.43 48.18
N PRO A 113 10.21 -66.40 47.22
CA PRO A 113 10.29 -67.80 47.49
C PRO A 113 11.37 -68.00 48.53
N GLN A 114 10.98 -68.54 49.66
CA GLN A 114 11.96 -69.12 50.59
C GLN A 114 12.67 -70.17 49.78
N THR A 115 13.85 -69.83 49.29
CA THR A 115 14.74 -70.88 48.79
C THR A 115 14.88 -71.84 49.91
N GLU A 116 14.48 -73.08 49.69
CA GLU A 116 14.76 -74.26 50.61
C GLU A 116 16.27 -74.37 50.75
N ALA A 117 16.83 -73.48 51.56
CA ALA A 117 18.17 -73.66 52.07
C ALA A 117 18.03 -74.66 53.27
N SER A 118 18.60 -75.82 53.08
CA SER A 118 18.79 -76.90 54.03
C SER A 118 18.84 -76.38 55.45
N LEU A 119 17.90 -76.86 56.27
CA LEU A 119 17.81 -76.65 57.68
C LEU A 119 19.10 -77.15 58.40
N HIS A 120 20.04 -76.18 58.63
CA HIS A 120 21.01 -76.29 59.70
C HIS A 120 20.45 -75.62 60.95
N PRO A 121 20.57 -76.24 62.15
CA PRO A 121 19.97 -75.78 63.42
C PRO A 121 20.57 -74.48 63.95
N SER A 122 21.34 -73.73 63.20
CA SER A 122 22.02 -72.50 63.60
C SER A 122 21.56 -71.24 62.83
N ASP A 123 20.52 -71.38 62.06
CA ASP A 123 20.09 -70.21 61.26
C ASP A 123 19.21 -69.25 62.07
N PHE A 124 19.85 -68.20 62.54
CA PHE A 124 19.17 -67.04 63.08
C PHE A 124 18.17 -66.47 62.02
N PRO A 125 16.95 -66.09 62.45
CA PRO A 125 16.01 -65.49 61.53
C PRO A 125 16.68 -64.24 60.86
N ILE A 126 16.81 -64.30 59.55
CA ILE A 126 17.36 -63.12 58.77
C ILE A 126 16.29 -62.02 58.81
N TYR A 127 16.46 -61.10 59.72
CA TYR A 127 15.62 -59.88 59.79
C TYR A 127 15.95 -59.00 58.61
N ARG A 128 14.95 -58.74 57.75
CA ARG A 128 15.07 -57.83 56.63
C ARG A 128 14.64 -56.44 57.05
N TYR A 129 15.55 -55.46 56.95
CA TYR A 129 15.24 -54.07 57.22
C TYR A 129 14.97 -53.35 55.88
N ALA A 130 13.95 -52.51 55.87
CA ALA A 130 13.65 -51.64 54.72
C ALA A 130 14.48 -50.39 54.82
N LEU A 131 15.56 -50.31 54.05
CA LEU A 131 16.44 -49.13 53.93
C LEU A 131 15.98 -48.19 52.79
N ILE A 132 14.67 -48.18 52.48
CA ILE A 132 14.10 -47.32 51.46
C ILE A 132 13.90 -45.93 52.08
N GLN A 133 14.37 -44.90 51.44
CA GLN A 133 14.39 -43.50 51.93
C GLN A 133 12.99 -43.01 52.31
N GLU A 134 11.97 -43.37 51.56
CA GLU A 134 10.57 -43.06 51.80
C GLU A 134 10.03 -43.67 53.06
N ILE A 135 10.43 -44.94 53.39
CA ILE A 135 10.05 -45.63 54.64
C ILE A 135 10.72 -44.93 55.82
N VAL A 136 11.98 -44.55 55.70
CA VAL A 136 12.70 -43.86 56.76
C VAL A 136 12.04 -42.54 57.09
N GLN A 137 11.61 -41.75 56.06
CA GLN A 137 10.88 -40.52 56.26
C GLN A 137 9.50 -40.76 56.93
N ALA A 138 8.79 -41.82 56.54
CA ALA A 138 7.52 -42.17 57.15
C ALA A 138 7.68 -42.52 58.61
N LEU A 139 8.75 -43.26 58.99
CA LEU A 139 9.04 -43.57 60.40
C LEU A 139 9.32 -42.30 61.24
N HIS A 140 9.79 -41.24 60.64
CA HIS A 140 9.91 -39.90 61.25
C HIS A 140 8.61 -39.05 61.27
N GLY A 141 7.48 -39.69 60.89
CA GLY A 141 6.15 -39.11 60.97
C GLY A 141 5.77 -38.23 59.73
N GLN A 142 6.48 -38.40 58.64
CA GLN A 142 6.19 -37.68 57.39
C GLN A 142 5.49 -38.59 56.37
N ASP A 143 4.39 -38.07 55.77
CA ASP A 143 3.81 -38.73 54.59
C ASP A 143 4.63 -38.42 53.35
N VAL A 144 5.05 -39.46 52.62
CA VAL A 144 5.82 -39.36 51.38
C VAL A 144 5.01 -39.92 50.24
N PHE A 145 4.90 -39.13 49.19
CA PHE A 145 4.26 -39.53 47.93
C PHE A 145 5.18 -39.20 46.80
N PHE A 146 5.54 -40.16 45.96
CA PHE A 146 6.40 -39.97 44.83
C PHE A 146 5.83 -40.72 43.62
N SER A 147 5.85 -40.08 42.46
CA SER A 147 5.45 -40.69 41.20
C SER A 147 6.46 -40.35 40.13
N GLN A 148 6.83 -41.28 39.29
CA GLN A 148 7.73 -41.05 38.15
C GLN A 148 7.27 -41.87 36.94
N PHE A 149 7.58 -41.30 35.75
CA PHE A 149 7.45 -42.02 34.49
C PHE A 149 8.84 -42.33 33.96
N LYS A 150 9.24 -43.57 33.99
CA LYS A 150 10.56 -44.02 33.56
C LYS A 150 10.44 -45.37 32.87
N ASP A 151 11.26 -45.63 31.87
CA ASP A 151 11.31 -46.87 31.10
C ASP A 151 9.93 -47.37 30.60
N ASN A 152 9.07 -46.39 30.18
CA ASN A 152 7.70 -46.61 29.70
C ASN A 152 6.73 -47.15 30.76
N ILE A 153 7.12 -47.16 32.00
CA ILE A 153 6.29 -47.60 33.14
C ILE A 153 6.00 -46.40 34.03
N PHE A 154 4.75 -46.28 34.43
CA PHE A 154 4.34 -45.33 35.41
C PHE A 154 4.45 -45.97 36.80
N SER A 155 5.39 -45.51 37.60
CA SER A 155 5.60 -46.02 38.95
C SER A 155 5.23 -44.96 39.98
N SER A 156 4.48 -45.37 41.00
CA SER A 156 4.07 -44.49 42.09
C SER A 156 4.30 -45.20 43.42
N CYS A 157 4.74 -44.48 44.43
CA CYS A 157 4.85 -45.00 45.78
C CYS A 157 4.25 -44.00 46.79
N ALA A 158 3.75 -44.58 47.88
CA ALA A 158 3.30 -43.88 49.05
C ALA A 158 3.92 -44.51 50.28
N ALA A 159 4.53 -43.72 51.16
CA ALA A 159 4.96 -44.16 52.47
C ALA A 159 4.27 -43.30 53.56
N THR A 160 3.54 -43.94 54.47
CA THR A 160 2.79 -43.26 55.53
C THR A 160 3.11 -43.84 56.88
N PRO A 161 3.21 -43.02 57.95
CA PRO A 161 3.39 -43.53 59.29
C PRO A 161 2.13 -44.24 59.80
N ILE A 162 2.32 -45.33 60.52
CA ILE A 162 1.25 -46.00 61.30
C ILE A 162 1.37 -45.48 62.73
N VAL A 163 0.37 -44.65 63.15
CA VAL A 163 0.42 -43.97 64.45
C VAL A 163 -0.63 -44.53 65.40
N TYR A 164 -0.20 -44.99 66.56
CA TYR A 164 -1.08 -45.43 67.66
C TYR A 164 -0.85 -44.51 68.88
N ARG A 165 -1.93 -43.93 69.39
CA ARG A 165 -1.91 -42.98 70.54
C ARG A 165 -0.81 -41.91 70.47
N GLY A 166 -0.53 -41.35 69.25
CA GLY A 166 0.43 -40.32 69.03
C GLY A 166 1.88 -40.78 68.88
N MET A 167 2.16 -42.04 68.88
CA MET A 167 3.50 -42.65 68.66
C MET A 167 3.50 -43.42 67.32
N THR A 168 4.55 -43.23 66.51
CA THR A 168 4.73 -43.98 65.27
C THR A 168 5.14 -45.44 65.65
N ILE A 169 4.25 -46.38 65.36
CA ILE A 169 4.43 -47.83 65.66
C ILE A 169 4.94 -48.63 64.45
N GLY A 170 5.07 -47.97 63.30
CA GLY A 170 5.57 -48.55 62.06
C GLY A 170 5.34 -47.66 60.85
N ALA A 171 5.66 -48.13 59.68
CA ALA A 171 5.42 -47.49 58.43
C ALA A 171 4.76 -48.39 57.39
N LEU A 172 3.82 -47.89 56.64
CA LEU A 172 3.19 -48.55 55.52
C LEU A 172 3.82 -47.96 54.21
N TYR A 173 4.30 -48.84 53.34
CA TYR A 173 4.80 -48.50 52.01
C TYR A 173 3.98 -49.21 50.95
N LEU A 174 3.42 -48.42 50.03
CA LEU A 174 2.67 -48.89 48.87
C LEU A 174 3.44 -48.56 47.62
N TYR A 175 3.55 -49.54 46.74
CA TYR A 175 4.18 -49.33 45.43
C TYR A 175 3.29 -49.91 44.33
N GLU A 176 3.11 -49.07 43.26
CA GLU A 176 2.30 -49.44 42.11
C GLU A 176 3.12 -49.21 40.82
N GLU A 177 3.11 -50.19 39.95
CA GLU A 177 3.58 -50.12 38.58
C GLU A 177 2.39 -50.23 37.62
N ASP A 178 2.16 -49.21 36.82
CA ASP A 178 1.05 -49.16 35.87
C ASP A 178 1.59 -49.06 34.43
N ALA A 179 1.78 -50.22 33.82
CA ALA A 179 2.19 -50.34 32.44
C ALA A 179 1.11 -49.88 31.45
N THR A 180 -0.18 -49.97 31.88
CA THR A 180 -1.30 -49.58 30.99
C THR A 180 -1.37 -48.07 30.82
N GLN A 181 -1.20 -47.29 31.89
CA GLN A 181 -1.13 -45.82 31.81
C GLN A 181 0.15 -45.37 31.14
N GLY A 182 1.26 -46.05 31.31
CA GLY A 182 2.49 -45.84 30.57
C GLY A 182 2.28 -45.99 29.06
N ALA A 183 1.61 -47.05 28.65
CA ALA A 183 1.27 -47.29 27.24
C ALA A 183 0.32 -46.22 26.67
N LEU A 184 -0.64 -45.73 27.47
CA LEU A 184 -1.52 -44.63 27.06
C LEU A 184 -0.74 -43.34 26.76
N LEU A 185 0.20 -42.95 27.63
CA LEU A 185 1.06 -41.78 27.39
C LEU A 185 1.91 -41.91 26.12
N ILE A 186 2.48 -43.10 25.88
CA ILE A 186 3.26 -43.36 24.65
C ILE A 186 2.39 -43.28 23.41
N ASN A 187 1.20 -43.86 23.44
CA ASN A 187 0.26 -43.78 22.32
C ASN A 187 -0.21 -42.34 22.07
N LEU A 188 -0.48 -41.57 23.12
CA LEU A 188 -0.79 -40.15 23.00
C LEU A 188 0.37 -39.40 22.33
N GLN A 189 1.60 -39.59 22.77
CA GLN A 189 2.80 -38.98 22.18
C GLN A 189 2.99 -39.37 20.70
N LYS A 190 2.80 -40.67 20.38
CA LYS A 190 2.87 -41.15 18.99
C LYS A 190 1.81 -40.51 18.09
N ASN A 191 0.57 -40.40 18.57
CA ASN A 191 -0.53 -39.80 17.83
C ASN A 191 -0.29 -38.30 17.63
N LEU A 192 0.17 -37.56 18.67
CA LEU A 192 0.52 -36.16 18.57
C LEU A 192 1.65 -35.92 17.54
N LYS A 193 2.70 -36.76 17.55
CA LYS A 193 3.78 -36.70 16.55
C LYS A 193 3.25 -36.95 15.13
N MET A 194 2.39 -37.94 14.92
CA MET A 194 1.81 -38.26 13.62
C MET A 194 0.95 -37.07 13.11
N ILE A 195 0.07 -36.54 13.96
CA ILE A 195 -0.76 -35.37 13.63
C ILE A 195 0.13 -34.18 13.26
N SER A 196 1.22 -33.94 14.00
CA SER A 196 2.16 -32.85 13.75
C SER A 196 2.89 -32.98 12.42
N VAL A 197 3.28 -34.21 12.04
CA VAL A 197 3.91 -34.46 10.74
C VAL A 197 2.93 -34.16 9.59
N VAL A 198 1.70 -34.62 9.69
CA VAL A 198 0.65 -34.35 8.69
C VAL A 198 0.35 -32.86 8.62
N ALA A 199 0.18 -32.21 9.75
CA ALA A 199 -0.07 -30.76 9.82
C ALA A 199 1.09 -29.93 9.24
N ALA A 200 2.34 -30.33 9.49
CA ALA A 200 3.52 -29.71 8.90
C ALA A 200 3.54 -29.85 7.37
N ALA A 201 3.22 -31.01 6.83
CA ALA A 201 3.15 -31.23 5.39
C ALA A 201 2.07 -30.34 4.73
N ILE A 202 0.88 -30.25 5.35
CA ILE A 202 -0.20 -29.39 4.88
C ILE A 202 0.22 -27.91 4.94
N ALA A 203 0.86 -27.47 6.02
CA ALA A 203 1.34 -26.10 6.19
C ALA A 203 2.36 -25.71 5.12
N ILE A 204 3.31 -26.59 4.81
CA ILE A 204 4.29 -26.37 3.74
C ILE A 204 3.58 -26.24 2.39
N LEU A 205 2.61 -27.09 2.09
CA LEU A 205 1.84 -27.04 0.85
C LEU A 205 1.09 -25.71 0.72
N ILE A 206 0.32 -25.34 1.75
CA ILE A 206 -0.45 -24.08 1.77
C ILE A 206 0.47 -22.87 1.69
N SER A 207 1.56 -22.84 2.47
CA SER A 207 2.53 -21.75 2.46
C SER A 207 3.15 -21.54 1.08
N THR A 208 3.52 -22.62 0.40
CA THR A 208 4.09 -22.52 -0.96
C THR A 208 3.06 -22.08 -2.00
N LEU A 209 1.80 -22.50 -1.87
CA LEU A 209 0.71 -22.12 -2.76
C LEU A 209 0.40 -20.61 -2.63
N ILE A 210 0.16 -20.13 -1.41
CA ILE A 210 -0.12 -18.72 -1.13
C ILE A 210 1.04 -17.85 -1.57
N SER A 211 2.28 -18.26 -1.23
CA SER A 211 3.48 -17.52 -1.62
C SER A 211 3.62 -17.40 -3.14
N ARG A 212 3.30 -18.43 -3.91
CA ARG A 212 3.31 -18.38 -5.38
C ARG A 212 2.24 -17.43 -5.91
N LEU A 213 1.00 -17.53 -5.43
CA LEU A 213 -0.11 -16.69 -5.89
C LEU A 213 0.17 -15.20 -5.69
N LEU A 214 0.59 -14.80 -4.49
CA LEU A 214 0.92 -13.42 -4.17
C LEU A 214 2.13 -12.90 -4.98
N THR A 215 3.20 -13.69 -5.03
CA THR A 215 4.43 -13.25 -5.71
C THR A 215 4.22 -13.09 -7.22
N THR A 216 3.41 -13.93 -7.85
CA THR A 216 3.14 -13.83 -9.29
C THR A 216 2.44 -12.51 -9.63
N ARG A 217 1.43 -12.11 -8.84
CA ARG A 217 0.71 -10.83 -9.04
C ARG A 217 1.61 -9.62 -8.80
N VAL A 218 2.39 -9.63 -7.72
CA VAL A 218 3.34 -8.54 -7.41
C VAL A 218 4.44 -8.43 -8.48
N SER A 219 4.97 -9.54 -8.98
CA SER A 219 5.99 -9.52 -10.03
C SER A 219 5.45 -9.01 -11.37
N ALA A 220 4.18 -9.29 -11.69
CA ALA A 220 3.51 -8.72 -12.85
C ALA A 220 3.40 -7.19 -12.75
N LEU A 221 3.00 -6.66 -11.59
CA LEU A 221 2.97 -5.23 -11.30
C LEU A 221 4.35 -4.60 -11.48
N LEU A 222 5.39 -5.16 -10.84
CA LEU A 222 6.77 -4.64 -10.95
C LEU A 222 7.28 -4.64 -12.39
N LYS A 223 6.95 -5.67 -13.16
CA LYS A 223 7.30 -5.74 -14.60
C LYS A 223 6.59 -4.63 -15.39
N ALA A 224 5.30 -4.41 -15.14
CA ALA A 224 4.54 -3.36 -15.81
C ALA A 224 5.08 -1.97 -15.47
N PHE A 225 5.42 -1.70 -14.19
CA PHE A 225 6.07 -0.45 -13.80
C PHE A 225 7.38 -0.21 -14.53
N ARG A 226 8.20 -1.26 -14.75
CA ARG A 226 9.44 -1.14 -15.50
C ARG A 226 9.19 -0.81 -16.97
N ILE A 227 8.26 -1.51 -17.62
CA ILE A 227 7.90 -1.28 -19.03
C ILE A 227 7.42 0.15 -19.25
N VAL A 228 6.52 0.65 -18.37
CA VAL A 228 6.05 2.04 -18.42
C VAL A 228 7.17 3.04 -18.10
N GLY A 229 8.06 2.71 -17.17
CA GLY A 229 9.25 3.51 -16.86
C GLY A 229 10.25 3.62 -18.02
N GLU A 230 10.28 2.65 -18.91
CA GLU A 230 11.09 2.65 -20.17
C GLU A 230 10.40 3.44 -21.30
N GLY A 231 9.19 3.99 -21.05
CA GLY A 231 8.46 4.85 -21.98
C GLY A 231 7.38 4.12 -22.80
N GLU A 232 7.12 2.85 -22.54
CA GLU A 232 6.04 2.10 -23.20
C GLU A 232 4.71 2.28 -22.47
N TYR A 233 4.08 3.44 -22.63
CA TYR A 233 2.83 3.82 -21.95
C TYR A 233 1.59 3.06 -22.46
N GLY A 234 1.70 2.23 -23.49
CA GLY A 234 0.59 1.41 -24.00
C GLY A 234 0.34 0.12 -23.20
N HIS A 235 1.23 -0.24 -22.26
CA HIS A 235 1.10 -1.48 -21.48
C HIS A 235 -0.03 -1.37 -20.44
N ARG A 236 -0.88 -2.41 -20.37
CA ARG A 236 -1.99 -2.47 -19.39
C ARG A 236 -1.93 -3.77 -18.61
N LEU A 237 -2.30 -3.68 -17.34
CA LEU A 237 -2.49 -4.82 -16.45
C LEU A 237 -3.95 -5.28 -16.50
N GLN A 238 -4.16 -6.59 -16.46
CA GLN A 238 -5.49 -7.14 -16.29
C GLN A 238 -5.79 -7.25 -14.78
N PRO A 239 -6.75 -6.48 -14.23
CA PRO A 239 -7.15 -6.63 -12.83
C PRO A 239 -7.76 -8.02 -12.62
N THR A 240 -7.18 -8.81 -11.74
CA THR A 240 -7.68 -10.16 -11.41
C THR A 240 -8.04 -10.22 -9.94
N GLY A 241 -9.30 -10.54 -9.64
CA GLY A 241 -9.84 -10.59 -8.27
C GLY A 241 -10.51 -9.28 -7.85
N ASN A 242 -10.88 -9.19 -6.55
CA ASN A 242 -11.52 -8.01 -5.93
C ASN A 242 -10.76 -7.57 -4.68
N ASP A 243 -9.44 -7.73 -4.68
CA ASP A 243 -8.54 -7.39 -3.59
C ASP A 243 -7.79 -6.07 -3.87
N GLU A 244 -6.97 -5.65 -2.93
CA GLU A 244 -6.17 -4.42 -3.01
C GLU A 244 -5.19 -4.45 -4.20
N LEU A 245 -4.74 -5.63 -4.64
CA LEU A 245 -3.86 -5.77 -5.79
C LEU A 245 -4.61 -5.53 -7.11
N ALA A 246 -5.89 -5.93 -7.19
CA ALA A 246 -6.73 -5.63 -8.33
C ALA A 246 -7.02 -4.11 -8.42
N HIS A 247 -7.29 -3.47 -7.28
CA HIS A 247 -7.46 -2.02 -7.22
C HIS A 247 -6.19 -1.28 -7.63
N LEU A 248 -5.03 -1.71 -7.14
CA LEU A 248 -3.73 -1.14 -7.54
C LEU A 248 -3.46 -1.30 -9.04
N ALA A 249 -3.89 -2.41 -9.65
CA ALA A 249 -3.76 -2.61 -11.10
C ALA A 249 -4.68 -1.65 -11.89
N MET A 250 -5.87 -1.33 -11.40
CA MET A 250 -6.76 -0.34 -12.00
C MET A 250 -6.16 1.07 -11.91
N GLU A 251 -5.67 1.48 -10.75
CA GLU A 251 -5.02 2.77 -10.56
C GLU A 251 -3.76 2.90 -11.42
N PHE A 252 -2.97 1.83 -11.54
CA PHE A 252 -1.84 1.79 -12.45
C PHE A 252 -2.27 2.05 -13.90
N ASN A 253 -3.34 1.39 -14.37
CA ASN A 253 -3.85 1.60 -15.73
C ASN A 253 -4.31 3.04 -15.93
N HIS A 254 -5.01 3.61 -14.96
CA HIS A 254 -5.47 5.01 -15.00
C HIS A 254 -4.31 6.01 -15.11
N LEU A 255 -3.27 5.79 -14.30
CA LEU A 255 -2.03 6.59 -14.38
C LEU A 255 -1.36 6.46 -15.75
N THR A 256 -1.32 5.23 -16.28
CA THR A 256 -0.68 4.95 -17.58
C THR A 256 -1.46 5.58 -18.73
N ASP A 257 -2.81 5.59 -18.67
CA ASP A 257 -3.66 6.31 -19.62
C ASP A 257 -3.36 7.81 -19.62
N HIS A 258 -3.21 8.40 -18.44
CA HIS A 258 -2.89 9.81 -18.30
C HIS A 258 -1.50 10.15 -18.87
N LEU A 259 -0.50 9.31 -18.57
CA LEU A 259 0.86 9.45 -19.12
C LEU A 259 0.88 9.31 -20.64
N GLN A 260 0.16 8.33 -21.20
CA GLN A 260 0.05 8.13 -22.65
C GLN A 260 -0.55 9.35 -23.34
N ASN A 261 -1.68 9.85 -22.84
CA ASN A 261 -2.33 11.05 -23.39
C ASN A 261 -1.40 12.27 -23.34
N THR A 262 -0.70 12.45 -22.23
CA THR A 262 0.25 13.57 -22.07
C THR A 262 1.39 13.48 -23.08
N GLU A 263 1.96 12.29 -23.26
CA GLU A 263 3.05 12.09 -24.23
C GLU A 263 2.56 12.22 -25.67
N GLU A 264 1.36 11.77 -26.02
CA GLU A 264 0.78 11.96 -27.34
C GLU A 264 0.53 13.44 -27.65
N VAL A 265 0.01 14.20 -26.68
CA VAL A 265 -0.17 15.65 -26.82
C VAL A 265 1.19 16.34 -27.02
N ARG A 266 2.20 15.95 -26.24
CA ARG A 266 3.57 16.47 -26.35
C ARG A 266 4.18 16.16 -27.71
N ARG A 267 4.06 14.94 -28.22
CA ARG A 267 4.60 14.54 -29.54
C ARG A 267 3.93 15.30 -30.66
N ARG A 268 2.60 15.44 -30.63
CA ARG A 268 1.87 16.26 -31.63
C ARG A 268 2.36 17.69 -31.60
N PHE A 269 2.47 18.30 -30.43
CA PHE A 269 2.96 19.66 -30.27
C PHE A 269 4.33 19.87 -30.92
N VAL A 270 5.31 18.97 -30.67
CA VAL A 270 6.64 19.06 -31.26
C VAL A 270 6.59 18.88 -32.80
N SER A 271 5.77 17.93 -33.27
CA SER A 271 5.59 17.71 -34.70
C SER A 271 4.99 18.93 -35.40
N ASP A 272 3.89 19.47 -34.85
CA ASP A 272 3.19 20.61 -35.44
C ASP A 272 4.06 21.87 -35.40
N ALA A 273 4.78 22.11 -34.28
CA ALA A 273 5.75 23.22 -34.19
C ALA A 273 6.85 23.08 -35.26
N SER A 274 7.40 21.91 -35.48
CA SER A 274 8.41 21.66 -36.49
C SER A 274 7.89 21.94 -37.90
N HIS A 275 6.66 21.52 -38.20
CA HIS A 275 6.03 21.77 -39.49
C HIS A 275 5.74 23.26 -39.72
N GLU A 276 5.20 23.99 -38.71
CA GLU A 276 4.89 25.41 -38.82
C GLU A 276 6.14 26.33 -38.87
N LEU A 277 7.28 25.87 -38.32
CA LEU A 277 8.57 26.57 -38.48
C LEU A 277 9.24 26.26 -39.81
N LYS A 278 9.13 25.05 -40.36
CA LYS A 278 9.79 24.65 -41.61
C LYS A 278 9.21 25.37 -42.82
N THR A 279 7.91 25.66 -42.85
CA THR A 279 7.25 26.27 -43.98
C THR A 279 7.75 27.71 -44.26
N PRO A 280 7.74 28.67 -43.31
CA PRO A 280 8.25 30.03 -43.53
C PRO A 280 9.76 30.03 -43.83
N LEU A 281 10.52 29.16 -43.17
CA LEU A 281 11.95 29.02 -43.44
C LEU A 281 12.22 28.58 -44.89
N ALA A 282 11.46 27.61 -45.40
CA ALA A 282 11.57 27.19 -46.81
C ALA A 282 11.19 28.29 -47.78
N SER A 283 10.15 29.11 -47.47
CA SER A 283 9.80 30.28 -48.28
C SER A 283 10.93 31.31 -48.32
N ILE A 284 11.51 31.64 -47.17
CA ILE A 284 12.66 32.56 -47.09
C ILE A 284 13.82 32.05 -47.94
N CYS A 285 14.19 30.76 -47.80
CA CYS A 285 15.27 30.17 -48.60
C CYS A 285 14.98 30.27 -50.10
N LEU A 286 13.75 29.95 -50.51
CA LEU A 286 13.35 29.94 -51.93
C LEU A 286 13.38 31.34 -52.54
N LEU A 287 12.88 32.35 -51.80
CA LEU A 287 12.95 33.75 -52.24
C LEU A 287 14.40 34.25 -52.31
N THR A 288 15.22 33.88 -51.32
CA THR A 288 16.65 34.22 -51.29
C THR A 288 17.39 33.60 -52.48
N ASP A 289 17.15 32.30 -52.75
CA ASP A 289 17.75 31.62 -53.91
C ASP A 289 17.33 32.24 -55.23
N SER A 290 16.04 32.65 -55.35
CA SER A 290 15.53 33.32 -56.53
C SER A 290 16.22 34.67 -56.74
N ILE A 291 16.42 35.46 -55.70
CA ILE A 291 17.16 36.72 -55.76
C ILE A 291 18.63 36.49 -56.23
N LEU A 292 19.29 35.48 -55.66
CA LEU A 292 20.70 35.19 -55.94
C LEU A 292 20.93 34.64 -57.36
N GLN A 293 19.96 33.89 -57.93
CA GLN A 293 20.08 33.26 -59.26
C GLN A 293 19.65 34.16 -60.40
N THR A 294 18.84 35.18 -60.16
CA THR A 294 18.34 36.09 -61.22
C THR A 294 19.25 37.32 -61.35
N LYS A 295 20.12 37.34 -62.38
CA LYS A 295 21.13 38.42 -62.57
C LYS A 295 20.54 39.80 -62.93
N ASP A 296 19.39 39.81 -63.59
CA ASP A 296 18.72 41.04 -64.06
C ASP A 296 17.31 41.17 -63.52
N MET A 297 17.18 41.01 -62.18
CA MET A 297 15.91 41.19 -61.48
C MET A 297 15.60 42.71 -61.44
N ASP A 298 14.38 43.06 -61.81
CA ASP A 298 13.93 44.47 -61.71
C ASP A 298 13.81 44.88 -60.22
N GLN A 299 13.91 46.19 -59.98
CA GLN A 299 13.98 46.74 -58.64
C GLN A 299 12.65 46.58 -57.86
N GLU A 300 11.52 46.48 -58.56
CA GLU A 300 10.18 46.34 -57.99
C GLU A 300 10.02 44.87 -57.46
N THR A 301 10.34 43.87 -58.28
CA THR A 301 10.34 42.45 -57.91
C THR A 301 11.31 42.16 -56.77
N LEU A 302 12.51 42.82 -56.80
CA LEU A 302 13.48 42.66 -55.68
C LEU A 302 12.90 43.22 -54.36
N HIS A 303 12.25 44.38 -54.37
CA HIS A 303 11.59 44.99 -53.21
C HIS A 303 10.44 44.07 -52.68
N GLU A 304 9.65 43.48 -53.58
CA GLU A 304 8.58 42.58 -53.25
C GLU A 304 9.14 41.33 -52.57
N PHE A 305 10.18 40.69 -53.11
CA PHE A 305 10.80 39.49 -52.53
C PHE A 305 11.43 39.78 -51.17
N VAL A 306 12.14 40.89 -50.99
CA VAL A 306 12.70 41.31 -49.72
C VAL A 306 11.60 41.63 -48.71
N GLY A 307 10.49 42.25 -49.14
CA GLY A 307 9.33 42.48 -48.30
C GLY A 307 8.66 41.20 -47.85
N ASP A 308 8.58 40.19 -48.72
CA ASP A 308 8.00 38.88 -48.36
C ASP A 308 8.92 38.08 -47.45
N ILE A 309 10.25 38.16 -47.61
CA ILE A 309 11.21 37.63 -46.64
C ILE A 309 11.01 38.26 -45.27
N GLY A 310 10.83 39.60 -45.21
CA GLY A 310 10.55 40.33 -43.97
C GLY A 310 9.27 39.81 -43.28
N LYS A 311 8.16 39.65 -44.02
CA LYS A 311 6.89 39.14 -43.50
C LYS A 311 7.03 37.72 -42.93
N GLU A 312 7.76 36.81 -43.60
CA GLU A 312 7.97 35.44 -43.11
C GLU A 312 8.92 35.40 -41.89
N ALA A 313 9.91 36.30 -41.82
CA ALA A 313 10.76 36.45 -40.63
C ALA A 313 9.97 36.94 -39.41
N GLU A 314 9.11 37.94 -39.57
CA GLU A 314 8.19 38.39 -38.50
C GLU A 314 7.24 37.28 -38.04
N ARG A 315 6.76 36.49 -38.99
CA ARG A 315 5.92 35.32 -38.68
C ARG A 315 6.67 34.26 -37.86
N LEU A 316 7.93 33.95 -38.20
CA LEU A 316 8.79 33.07 -37.42
C LEU A 316 8.98 33.59 -36.00
N THR A 317 9.24 34.89 -35.84
CA THR A 317 9.38 35.53 -34.53
C THR A 317 8.12 35.32 -33.68
N ARG A 318 6.94 35.59 -34.22
CA ARG A 318 5.66 35.36 -33.51
C ARG A 318 5.43 33.90 -33.12
N ILE A 319 5.76 32.94 -34.00
CA ILE A 319 5.64 31.52 -33.69
C ILE A 319 6.55 31.17 -32.52
N THR A 320 7.82 31.61 -32.53
CA THR A 320 8.78 31.31 -31.45
C THR A 320 8.37 31.94 -30.12
N GLU A 321 7.87 33.19 -30.12
CA GLU A 321 7.34 33.83 -28.91
C GLU A 321 6.13 33.10 -28.32
N HIS A 322 5.19 32.66 -29.15
CA HIS A 322 4.04 31.89 -28.73
C HIS A 322 4.45 30.51 -28.18
N LEU A 323 5.46 29.82 -28.79
CA LEU A 323 6.00 28.59 -28.30
C LEU A 323 6.69 28.74 -26.93
N LEU A 324 7.47 29.81 -26.76
CA LEU A 324 8.09 30.16 -25.48
C LEU A 324 7.04 30.42 -24.39
N THR A 325 5.97 31.14 -24.74
CA THR A 325 4.86 31.40 -23.82
C THR A 325 4.18 30.10 -23.39
N LEU A 326 3.83 29.21 -24.32
CA LEU A 326 3.24 27.93 -24.04
C LEU A 326 4.18 27.06 -23.18
N SER A 327 5.48 27.04 -23.48
CA SER A 327 6.48 26.33 -22.68
C SER A 327 6.56 26.83 -21.23
N ARG A 328 6.44 28.17 -21.04
CA ARG A 328 6.39 28.78 -19.70
C ARG A 328 5.10 28.41 -18.96
N LEU A 329 3.96 28.45 -19.63
CA LEU A 329 2.69 28.05 -19.05
C LEU A 329 2.67 26.59 -18.61
N ASP A 330 3.31 25.69 -19.37
CA ASP A 330 3.40 24.25 -19.05
C ASP A 330 4.41 23.94 -17.93
N SER A 331 5.47 24.76 -17.73
CA SER A 331 6.64 24.38 -16.92
C SER A 331 6.83 25.19 -15.64
N LEU A 332 6.36 26.42 -15.57
CA LEU A 332 6.61 27.31 -14.44
C LEU A 332 5.40 27.34 -13.48
N PRO A 333 5.64 27.36 -12.16
CA PRO A 333 4.59 27.68 -11.23
C PRO A 333 4.01 29.08 -11.55
N MET A 334 2.76 29.30 -11.16
CA MET A 334 2.08 30.59 -11.30
C MET A 334 2.95 31.69 -10.65
N GLY A 335 3.22 32.78 -11.41
CA GLY A 335 3.91 33.95 -10.87
C GLY A 335 3.12 34.57 -9.72
N GLN A 336 3.69 35.59 -9.06
CA GLN A 336 2.96 36.33 -8.02
C GLN A 336 1.72 36.97 -8.63
N THR A 337 0.55 36.45 -8.36
CA THR A 337 -0.72 37.04 -8.77
C THR A 337 -1.05 38.21 -7.85
N GLN A 338 -1.52 39.29 -8.45
CA GLN A 338 -1.99 40.49 -7.75
C GLN A 338 -3.42 40.84 -8.17
N PRO A 339 -4.15 41.63 -7.40
CA PRO A 339 -5.41 42.19 -7.84
C PRO A 339 -5.16 43.12 -9.01
N VAL A 340 -5.85 42.92 -10.14
CA VAL A 340 -5.72 43.71 -11.36
C VAL A 340 -7.11 44.10 -11.83
N ASP A 341 -7.32 45.38 -12.09
CA ASP A 341 -8.53 45.90 -12.74
C ASP A 341 -8.47 45.63 -14.24
N LEU A 342 -9.46 44.91 -14.76
CA LEU A 342 -9.53 44.57 -16.18
C LEU A 342 -9.73 45.77 -17.07
N SER A 343 -10.29 46.88 -16.56
CA SER A 343 -10.45 48.14 -17.32
C SER A 343 -9.10 48.74 -17.71
N GLU A 344 -8.13 48.75 -16.79
CA GLU A 344 -6.78 49.25 -17.07
C GLU A 344 -6.06 48.42 -18.14
N VAL A 345 -6.22 47.09 -18.07
CA VAL A 345 -5.61 46.16 -19.04
C VAL A 345 -6.24 46.35 -20.42
N LEU A 346 -7.56 46.57 -20.48
CA LEU A 346 -8.27 46.86 -21.72
C LEU A 346 -7.74 48.15 -22.37
N GLU A 347 -7.65 49.27 -21.63
CA GLU A 347 -7.15 50.54 -22.14
C GLU A 347 -5.74 50.45 -22.73
N GLN A 348 -4.82 49.75 -22.01
CA GLN A 348 -3.46 49.54 -22.50
C GLN A 348 -3.44 48.70 -23.78
N THR A 349 -4.25 47.63 -23.84
CA THR A 349 -4.33 46.77 -25.03
C THR A 349 -4.90 47.51 -26.22
N LEU A 350 -5.93 48.34 -26.01
CA LEU A 350 -6.56 49.14 -27.06
C LEU A 350 -5.61 50.18 -27.63
N THR A 351 -4.77 50.80 -26.80
CA THR A 351 -3.75 51.75 -27.27
C THR A 351 -2.88 51.16 -28.37
N ILE A 352 -2.56 49.85 -28.28
CA ILE A 352 -1.74 49.12 -29.24
C ILE A 352 -2.56 48.71 -30.49
N LEU A 353 -3.83 48.31 -30.29
CA LEU A 353 -4.64 47.69 -31.35
C LEU A 353 -5.50 48.68 -32.16
N ILE A 354 -5.78 49.90 -31.67
CA ILE A 354 -6.53 50.92 -32.38
C ILE A 354 -5.91 51.27 -33.76
N PRO A 355 -4.57 51.43 -33.92
CA PRO A 355 -3.99 51.67 -35.24
C PRO A 355 -4.28 50.54 -36.24
N LEU A 356 -4.27 49.28 -35.77
CA LEU A 356 -4.59 48.12 -36.60
C LEU A 356 -6.08 48.12 -37.01
N ALA A 357 -6.99 48.41 -36.07
CA ALA A 357 -8.42 48.53 -36.34
C ALA A 357 -8.73 49.64 -37.34
N ASN A 358 -8.10 50.82 -37.21
CA ASN A 358 -8.24 51.96 -38.15
C ASN A 358 -7.79 51.62 -39.57
N THR A 359 -6.69 50.83 -39.70
CA THR A 359 -6.19 50.41 -41.03
C THR A 359 -7.21 49.50 -41.72
N GLN A 360 -7.96 48.69 -40.95
CA GLN A 360 -9.01 47.81 -41.48
C GLN A 360 -10.42 48.42 -41.45
N ARG A 361 -10.56 49.68 -41.04
CA ARG A 361 -11.83 50.40 -40.88
C ARG A 361 -12.81 49.74 -39.93
N ILE A 362 -12.32 49.22 -38.79
CA ILE A 362 -13.14 48.55 -37.81
C ILE A 362 -13.45 49.47 -36.64
N SER A 363 -14.73 49.56 -36.29
CA SER A 363 -15.19 50.32 -35.14
C SER A 363 -15.11 49.50 -33.86
N ILE A 364 -14.45 50.04 -32.81
CA ILE A 364 -14.36 49.37 -31.52
C ILE A 364 -15.29 50.07 -30.52
N TYR A 365 -16.15 49.29 -29.86
CA TYR A 365 -17.05 49.74 -28.79
C TYR A 365 -16.68 49.06 -27.48
N THR A 366 -16.58 49.84 -26.41
CA THR A 366 -16.23 49.29 -25.09
C THR A 366 -17.26 49.68 -24.06
N SER A 367 -17.55 48.75 -23.14
CA SER A 367 -18.39 48.98 -21.97
C SER A 367 -17.79 48.23 -20.81
N CYS A 368 -17.29 48.94 -19.81
CA CYS A 368 -16.71 48.32 -18.61
C CYS A 368 -17.50 48.81 -17.37
N LYS A 369 -18.00 47.84 -16.59
CA LYS A 369 -18.61 48.15 -15.30
C LYS A 369 -17.53 48.29 -14.24
N PRO A 370 -17.70 49.17 -13.23
CA PRO A 370 -16.72 49.29 -12.13
C PRO A 370 -16.65 48.02 -11.29
N GLY A 371 -15.51 47.82 -10.63
CA GLY A 371 -15.30 46.68 -9.71
C GLY A 371 -14.92 45.36 -10.40
N CYS A 372 -14.48 45.38 -11.64
CA CYS A 372 -14.04 44.18 -12.36
C CYS A 372 -12.57 43.84 -12.05
N ILE A 373 -12.30 43.47 -10.79
CA ILE A 373 -10.97 43.15 -10.27
C ILE A 373 -10.78 41.61 -10.20
N VAL A 374 -9.71 41.14 -10.77
CA VAL A 374 -9.36 39.69 -10.76
C VAL A 374 -7.95 39.46 -10.22
N ARG A 375 -7.70 38.34 -9.62
CA ARG A 375 -6.36 37.96 -9.12
C ARG A 375 -5.57 37.26 -10.22
N ALA A 376 -4.66 38.00 -10.88
CA ALA A 376 -3.88 37.47 -11.99
C ALA A 376 -2.54 38.21 -12.15
N THR A 377 -1.72 37.79 -13.11
CA THR A 377 -0.56 38.58 -13.57
C THR A 377 -1.00 39.50 -14.67
N ARG A 378 -0.56 40.77 -14.63
CA ARG A 378 -0.93 41.79 -15.59
C ARG A 378 -0.56 41.40 -17.03
N ASP A 379 0.63 40.82 -17.21
CA ASP A 379 1.13 40.40 -18.53
C ASP A 379 0.27 39.29 -19.14
N GLU A 380 -0.15 38.31 -18.33
CA GLU A 380 -0.99 37.21 -18.79
C GLU A 380 -2.41 37.70 -19.17
N LEU A 381 -2.97 38.65 -18.40
CA LEU A 381 -4.24 39.28 -18.76
C LEU A 381 -4.11 40.09 -20.05
N HIS A 382 -3.06 40.92 -20.17
CA HIS A 382 -2.79 41.67 -21.41
C HIS A 382 -2.71 40.74 -22.62
N GLN A 383 -2.08 39.59 -22.48
CA GLN A 383 -1.97 38.60 -23.55
C GLN A 383 -3.33 37.98 -23.94
N ILE A 384 -4.23 37.76 -22.96
CA ILE A 384 -5.60 37.29 -23.24
C ILE A 384 -6.35 38.33 -24.04
N PHE A 385 -6.36 39.59 -23.59
CA PHE A 385 -7.03 40.68 -24.26
C PHE A 385 -6.48 40.88 -25.67
N PHE A 386 -5.16 40.92 -25.79
CA PHE A 386 -4.49 41.11 -27.09
C PHE A 386 -4.88 40.04 -28.10
N ASN A 387 -4.80 38.75 -27.72
CA ASN A 387 -5.14 37.64 -28.61
C ASN A 387 -6.62 37.66 -29.04
N LEU A 388 -7.56 37.94 -28.10
CA LEU A 388 -8.99 37.97 -28.43
C LEU A 388 -9.33 39.16 -29.32
N ILE A 389 -8.86 40.36 -28.98
CA ILE A 389 -9.18 41.59 -29.72
C ILE A 389 -8.47 41.61 -31.08
N GLU A 390 -7.20 41.19 -31.15
CA GLU A 390 -6.48 41.05 -32.41
C GLU A 390 -7.19 40.06 -33.35
N ASN A 391 -7.68 38.92 -32.86
CA ASN A 391 -8.46 37.99 -33.67
C ASN A 391 -9.78 38.60 -34.13
N ALA A 392 -10.50 39.33 -33.29
CA ALA A 392 -11.74 40.01 -33.62
C ALA A 392 -11.55 41.09 -34.72
N ILE A 393 -10.36 41.72 -34.74
CA ILE A 393 -9.99 42.70 -35.80
C ILE A 393 -9.58 41.95 -37.07
N LYS A 394 -8.66 40.99 -37.00
CA LYS A 394 -8.07 40.31 -38.18
C LYS A 394 -9.08 39.49 -39.00
N TYR A 395 -10.07 38.89 -38.35
CA TYR A 395 -11.08 38.05 -38.99
C TYR A 395 -12.42 38.79 -39.22
N ASN A 396 -12.42 40.11 -39.02
CA ASN A 396 -13.60 40.92 -39.27
C ASN A 396 -13.84 41.14 -40.75
N LEU A 397 -15.01 41.70 -41.05
CA LEU A 397 -15.33 42.26 -42.37
C LEU A 397 -14.90 43.74 -42.42
N THR A 398 -14.60 44.25 -43.62
CA THR A 398 -14.34 45.66 -43.80
C THR A 398 -15.56 46.50 -43.36
N ASP A 399 -15.33 47.59 -42.66
CA ASP A 399 -16.35 48.42 -42.03
C ASP A 399 -17.18 47.71 -40.94
N GLY A 400 -16.63 46.62 -40.37
CA GLY A 400 -17.23 45.86 -39.26
C GLY A 400 -17.02 46.50 -37.90
N SER A 401 -17.46 45.79 -36.87
CA SER A 401 -17.35 46.24 -35.48
C SER A 401 -16.84 45.18 -34.53
N VAL A 402 -16.21 45.62 -33.45
CA VAL A 402 -15.82 44.80 -32.31
C VAL A 402 -16.40 45.42 -31.05
N SER A 403 -17.19 44.68 -30.30
CA SER A 403 -17.76 45.14 -29.03
C SER A 403 -17.11 44.38 -27.87
N ILE A 404 -16.63 45.10 -26.87
CA ILE A 404 -15.96 44.53 -25.69
C ILE A 404 -16.76 44.95 -24.46
N HIS A 405 -17.25 43.95 -23.72
CA HIS A 405 -18.03 44.16 -22.50
C HIS A 405 -17.34 43.47 -21.31
N ILE A 406 -17.15 44.22 -20.23
CA ILE A 406 -16.60 43.70 -18.98
C ILE A 406 -17.60 44.03 -17.87
N PHE A 407 -18.06 42.98 -17.14
CA PHE A 407 -19.04 43.14 -16.09
C PHE A 407 -18.94 42.03 -15.06
N PRO A 408 -19.30 42.32 -13.78
CA PRO A 408 -19.39 41.28 -12.74
C PRO A 408 -20.71 40.52 -12.86
N GLU A 409 -20.65 39.20 -12.73
CA GLU A 409 -21.82 38.31 -12.71
C GLU A 409 -21.53 37.08 -11.81
N ASN A 410 -22.41 36.80 -10.82
CA ASN A 410 -22.35 35.59 -9.99
C ASN A 410 -20.96 35.24 -9.41
N ASP A 411 -20.33 36.21 -8.71
CA ASP A 411 -18.98 36.07 -8.14
C ASP A 411 -17.84 35.88 -9.20
N GLN A 412 -18.13 36.23 -10.44
CA GLN A 412 -17.16 36.19 -11.53
C GLN A 412 -17.11 37.56 -12.24
N VAL A 413 -15.98 37.81 -12.85
CA VAL A 413 -15.84 38.90 -13.83
C VAL A 413 -15.90 38.29 -15.21
N ILE A 414 -16.83 38.77 -16.02
CA ILE A 414 -17.06 38.31 -17.40
C ILE A 414 -16.47 39.31 -18.37
N LEU A 415 -15.64 38.85 -19.29
CA LEU A 415 -15.16 39.56 -20.46
C LEU A 415 -15.81 38.94 -21.69
N GLU A 416 -16.59 39.73 -22.41
CA GLU A 416 -17.13 39.36 -23.73
C GLU A 416 -16.46 40.21 -24.82
N VAL A 417 -15.95 39.53 -25.87
CA VAL A 417 -15.43 40.13 -27.08
C VAL A 417 -16.27 39.62 -28.25
N ALA A 418 -17.09 40.48 -28.80
CA ALA A 418 -17.98 40.18 -29.93
C ALA A 418 -17.48 40.86 -31.20
N ASP A 419 -17.37 40.13 -32.29
CA ASP A 419 -17.04 40.63 -33.62
C ASP A 419 -18.21 40.47 -34.59
N SER A 420 -18.23 41.26 -35.64
CA SER A 420 -19.18 41.16 -36.75
C SER A 420 -18.54 40.51 -37.99
N GLY A 421 -17.52 39.67 -37.76
CA GLY A 421 -16.68 39.11 -38.82
C GLY A 421 -17.28 37.89 -39.51
N LEU A 422 -16.39 37.03 -40.00
CA LEU A 422 -16.74 35.88 -40.83
C LEU A 422 -17.45 34.76 -40.05
N GLY A 423 -17.35 34.78 -38.73
CA GLY A 423 -17.83 33.69 -37.88
C GLY A 423 -16.99 32.41 -37.95
N ILE A 424 -17.36 31.43 -37.12
CA ILE A 424 -16.74 30.12 -37.03
C ILE A 424 -17.82 29.06 -37.22
N PRO A 425 -17.63 28.05 -38.10
CA PRO A 425 -18.56 26.95 -38.25
C PRO A 425 -18.74 26.22 -36.93
N GLU A 426 -19.98 25.80 -36.59
CA GLU A 426 -20.28 25.09 -35.32
C GLU A 426 -19.45 23.84 -35.13
N SER A 427 -19.14 23.08 -36.20
CA SER A 427 -18.29 21.90 -36.18
C SER A 427 -16.86 22.14 -35.73
N ASP A 428 -16.39 23.39 -35.83
CA ASP A 428 -15.02 23.81 -35.56
C ASP A 428 -14.88 24.52 -34.21
N MET A 429 -15.96 25.06 -33.65
CA MET A 429 -15.96 25.75 -32.36
C MET A 429 -15.30 24.99 -31.21
N PRO A 430 -15.50 23.66 -31.03
CA PRO A 430 -14.80 22.90 -29.99
C PRO A 430 -13.30 22.75 -30.23
N LYS A 431 -12.84 22.97 -31.49
CA LYS A 431 -11.47 22.70 -31.90
C LYS A 431 -10.57 23.94 -31.95
N ILE A 432 -11.16 25.15 -32.00
CA ILE A 432 -10.40 26.40 -32.19
C ILE A 432 -9.41 26.71 -31.06
N PHE A 433 -9.61 26.14 -29.89
CA PHE A 433 -8.71 26.24 -28.75
C PHE A 433 -7.58 25.20 -28.77
N ASN A 434 -7.55 24.30 -29.76
CA ASN A 434 -6.45 23.33 -29.89
C ASN A 434 -5.23 24.04 -30.51
N ARG A 435 -4.03 23.63 -30.04
CA ARG A 435 -2.77 24.21 -30.53
C ARG A 435 -2.65 23.98 -32.04
N PHE A 436 -2.24 25.00 -32.81
CA PHE A 436 -2.08 25.00 -34.26
C PHE A 436 -3.37 24.78 -35.09
N TYR A 437 -4.54 24.76 -34.45
CA TYR A 437 -5.79 24.58 -35.16
C TYR A 437 -6.20 25.86 -35.92
N ARG A 438 -6.73 25.69 -37.11
CA ARG A 438 -7.22 26.75 -37.99
C ARG A 438 -8.38 26.24 -38.82
N VAL A 439 -9.46 27.01 -38.92
CA VAL A 439 -10.64 26.69 -39.73
C VAL A 439 -10.29 26.67 -41.22
N ASP A 440 -9.55 27.70 -41.71
CA ASP A 440 -9.03 27.80 -43.07
C ASP A 440 -7.52 28.10 -43.04
N LYS A 441 -6.73 27.12 -43.45
CA LYS A 441 -5.27 27.21 -43.44
C LYS A 441 -4.70 28.23 -44.42
N ALA A 442 -5.32 28.41 -45.62
CA ALA A 442 -4.83 29.29 -46.64
C ALA A 442 -5.07 30.77 -46.23
N ARG A 443 -6.30 31.11 -45.89
CA ARG A 443 -6.71 32.46 -45.50
C ARG A 443 -6.06 32.95 -44.23
N SER A 444 -5.95 32.04 -43.23
CA SER A 444 -5.30 32.34 -41.97
C SER A 444 -3.79 32.56 -42.12
N ARG A 445 -3.13 31.95 -43.13
CA ARG A 445 -1.72 32.23 -43.46
C ARG A 445 -1.56 33.64 -44.00
N ALA A 446 -2.42 34.07 -44.91
CA ALA A 446 -2.40 35.42 -45.44
C ALA A 446 -2.62 36.51 -44.38
N ALA A 447 -3.45 36.21 -43.36
CA ALA A 447 -3.66 37.07 -42.19
C ALA A 447 -2.58 36.94 -41.10
N GLY A 448 -1.50 36.17 -41.32
CA GLY A 448 -0.38 36.01 -40.38
C GLY A 448 -0.71 35.24 -39.08
N GLY A 449 -1.80 34.48 -39.05
CA GLY A 449 -2.21 33.72 -37.86
C GLY A 449 -1.29 32.52 -37.58
N THR A 450 -0.93 32.28 -36.37
CA THR A 450 -0.10 31.14 -35.95
C THR A 450 -0.91 29.90 -35.52
N GLY A 451 -2.20 30.03 -35.21
CA GLY A 451 -3.05 29.00 -34.64
C GLY A 451 -2.72 28.68 -33.15
N LEU A 452 -1.91 29.52 -32.50
CA LEU A 452 -1.51 29.36 -31.10
C LEU A 452 -2.21 30.34 -30.16
N GLY A 453 -2.68 31.53 -30.66
CA GLY A 453 -3.24 32.57 -29.79
C GLY A 453 -4.41 32.14 -28.95
N LEU A 454 -5.42 31.45 -29.53
CA LEU A 454 -6.58 30.96 -28.75
C LEU A 454 -6.23 29.81 -27.80
N SER A 455 -5.24 28.99 -28.10
CA SER A 455 -4.74 27.99 -27.16
C SER A 455 -4.03 28.63 -25.96
N ILE A 456 -3.26 29.70 -26.19
CA ILE A 456 -2.67 30.51 -25.12
C ILE A 456 -3.76 31.11 -24.25
N VAL A 457 -4.81 31.70 -24.84
CA VAL A 457 -5.96 32.25 -24.10
C VAL A 457 -6.56 31.16 -23.19
N ARG A 458 -6.89 29.98 -23.73
CA ARG A 458 -7.48 28.89 -22.94
C ARG A 458 -6.56 28.43 -21.81
N ASP A 459 -5.27 28.20 -22.10
CA ASP A 459 -4.32 27.67 -21.13
C ASP A 459 -4.03 28.68 -20.01
N THR A 460 -3.95 30.00 -20.36
CA THR A 460 -3.79 31.11 -19.41
C THR A 460 -5.04 31.32 -18.56
N VAL A 461 -6.23 31.34 -19.15
CA VAL A 461 -7.50 31.47 -18.40
C VAL A 461 -7.70 30.35 -17.41
N ARG A 462 -7.43 29.09 -17.79
CA ARG A 462 -7.50 27.94 -16.91
C ARG A 462 -6.50 28.02 -15.75
N ARG A 463 -5.32 28.55 -15.98
CA ARG A 463 -4.31 28.79 -14.96
C ARG A 463 -4.78 29.73 -13.86
N HIS A 464 -5.65 30.69 -14.21
CA HIS A 464 -6.29 31.60 -13.26
C HIS A 464 -7.66 31.13 -12.78
N ASN A 465 -7.95 29.82 -12.85
CA ASN A 465 -9.22 29.21 -12.44
C ASN A 465 -10.44 29.75 -13.18
N GLY A 466 -10.22 30.29 -14.38
CA GLY A 466 -11.28 30.80 -15.26
C GLY A 466 -11.70 29.79 -16.32
N TRP A 467 -12.65 30.20 -17.13
CA TRP A 467 -13.13 29.45 -18.29
C TRP A 467 -13.30 30.36 -19.51
N VAL A 468 -13.24 29.77 -20.71
CA VAL A 468 -13.45 30.47 -21.99
C VAL A 468 -14.39 29.65 -22.86
N THR A 469 -15.33 30.33 -23.51
CA THR A 469 -16.27 29.78 -24.46
C THR A 469 -16.39 30.65 -25.71
N VAL A 470 -16.98 30.12 -26.77
CA VAL A 470 -17.29 30.82 -27.99
C VAL A 470 -18.71 30.47 -28.43
N ARG A 471 -19.42 31.47 -28.96
CA ARG A 471 -20.75 31.28 -29.56
C ARG A 471 -20.87 32.14 -30.85
N PRO A 472 -21.77 31.76 -31.77
CA PRO A 472 -22.05 32.60 -32.94
C PRO A 472 -22.60 33.96 -32.52
N ASN A 473 -22.26 35.01 -33.29
CA ASN A 473 -22.86 36.33 -33.18
C ASN A 473 -23.90 36.52 -34.31
N ALA A 474 -24.97 37.28 -34.05
CA ALA A 474 -25.97 37.59 -35.05
C ALA A 474 -25.81 39.03 -35.56
N PRO A 475 -25.89 39.31 -36.87
CA PRO A 475 -26.17 38.39 -37.97
C PRO A 475 -24.94 37.59 -38.47
N SER A 476 -23.73 37.99 -38.10
CA SER A 476 -22.47 37.31 -38.43
C SER A 476 -21.41 37.60 -37.39
N GLY A 477 -20.37 36.73 -37.30
CA GLY A 477 -19.25 36.88 -36.36
C GLY A 477 -19.30 35.89 -35.20
N CYS A 478 -18.50 36.18 -34.18
CA CYS A 478 -18.36 35.36 -32.97
C CYS A 478 -18.43 36.22 -31.70
N VAL A 479 -18.82 35.57 -30.61
CA VAL A 479 -18.70 36.13 -29.26
C VAL A 479 -17.81 35.18 -28.45
N PHE A 480 -16.65 35.65 -28.03
CA PHE A 480 -15.79 34.99 -27.08
C PHE A 480 -16.13 35.47 -25.68
N THR A 481 -16.43 34.59 -24.78
CA THR A 481 -16.72 34.88 -23.38
C THR A 481 -15.68 34.24 -22.48
N VAL A 482 -15.07 35.03 -21.60
CA VAL A 482 -14.08 34.59 -20.60
C VAL A 482 -14.60 34.97 -19.24
N GLY A 483 -14.59 34.01 -18.31
CA GLY A 483 -14.96 34.22 -16.92
C GLY A 483 -13.77 34.02 -15.99
N PHE A 484 -13.55 34.94 -15.06
CA PHE A 484 -12.57 34.83 -13.97
C PHE A 484 -13.25 34.95 -12.62
N PRO A 485 -12.72 34.32 -11.56
CA PRO A 485 -13.19 34.57 -10.20
C PRO A 485 -13.02 36.04 -9.80
N LEU A 486 -14.06 36.65 -9.24
CA LEU A 486 -14.01 38.02 -8.74
C LEU A 486 -13.10 38.08 -7.51
N CYS A 487 -12.22 39.06 -7.43
CA CYS A 487 -11.39 39.34 -6.27
C CYS A 487 -12.18 40.11 -5.22
N THR A 488 -12.72 39.45 -4.21
CA THR A 488 -13.54 40.11 -3.17
C THR A 488 -12.73 40.81 -2.07
N ASP A 489 -11.43 40.47 -1.95
CA ASP A 489 -10.57 41.02 -0.89
C ASP A 489 -10.34 42.53 -0.97
N PHE A 490 -10.57 43.16 -2.14
CA PHE A 490 -10.38 44.60 -2.38
C PHE A 490 -11.65 45.45 -2.14
N ILE A 491 -12.82 44.84 -2.20
CA ILE A 491 -14.09 45.60 -2.04
C ILE A 491 -14.33 45.99 -0.57
N GLN A 492 -13.67 45.31 0.40
CA GLN A 492 -13.79 45.63 1.82
C GLN A 492 -12.89 46.81 2.28
N GLU A 493 -11.80 47.10 1.62
CA GLU A 493 -10.90 48.20 2.04
C GLU A 493 -11.41 49.60 1.64
N GLU A 494 -12.13 49.77 0.52
CA GLU A 494 -12.70 51.08 0.13
C GLU A 494 -13.91 51.49 1.02
N SER A 495 -14.65 50.54 1.58
CA SER A 495 -15.78 50.83 2.45
C SER A 495 -15.40 51.27 3.89
N VAL A 496 -14.13 51.17 4.29
CA VAL A 496 -13.63 51.55 5.62
C VAL A 496 -13.03 52.94 5.67
N HIS A 497 -12.76 53.58 4.52
CA HIS A 497 -12.20 54.93 4.45
C HIS A 497 -13.21 56.04 4.17
N GLU A 498 -14.51 55.73 4.04
CA GLU A 498 -15.61 56.73 3.90
C GLU A 498 -16.53 56.84 5.14
N THR A 499 -16.05 56.52 6.35
CA THR A 499 -16.79 56.79 7.57
C THR A 499 -16.00 57.65 8.54
#